data_aefdc7ca4441a269c9483e346c2b7c9a
#
_entry.id   aefdc7ca4441a269c9483e346c2b7c9a
#
_cell.length_a   1.000
_cell.length_b   1.000
_cell.length_c   1.000
_cell.angle_alpha   90.00
_cell.angle_beta   90.00
_cell.angle_gamma   90.00
#
_symmetry.space_group_name_H-M   'P 1'
#
loop_
_entity.id
_entity.type
_entity.pdbx_description
1 polymer ?
#
loop_
_entity_poly.entity_id
_entity_poly.type
_entity_poly.pdbx_seq_one_letter_code
_entity_poly.pdbx_strand_id
1 'polypeptide(L)'
;MNMRIAAILLLGYCAGMSTPAFSQKKDKLKKGPNISLNISAKKDSVKTTYLNIGLLTNIYQLKGIGINAVSSVVQNDMTGFQISGLASITGCHASGFQLGGIANVAGGNANGIMLSGLMNVAGGKANGIQFSGLGTLAGTISRGVTIGGLMNLAGNKAQGVQIAGLANIAGKSQNGVAIGGLMNVSAEKLNGAQVSTLLNISGGEAKGAQVSAIGNVGVNVNGMQFSAISNIAAGEIRGLQLCGAVNIAVKTENALQFSGLTNVCQGKLRGV
;
A
#
# COMPACT_ATOMS: atom_id res chain seq x y z
N MET A 1 -5.05 20.19 -5.05
CA MET A 1 -6.23 19.68 -4.34
C MET A 1 -5.75 18.54 -3.45
N ASN A 2 -5.82 18.73 -2.13
CA ASN A 2 -5.10 17.88 -1.16
C ASN A 2 -5.61 16.44 -1.13
N MET A 3 -4.79 15.50 -1.58
CA MET A 3 -5.01 14.03 -1.47
C MET A 3 -5.24 13.55 -0.01
N ARG A 4 -5.00 14.38 0.99
CA ARG A 4 -5.33 14.12 2.40
C ARG A 4 -6.84 14.02 2.67
N ILE A 5 -7.68 14.61 1.82
CA ILE A 5 -9.14 14.69 2.04
C ILE A 5 -9.84 13.37 1.65
N ALA A 6 -9.42 12.69 0.60
CA ALA A 6 -10.05 11.43 0.18
C ALA A 6 -9.71 10.26 1.13
N ALA A 7 -8.48 10.21 1.67
CA ALA A 7 -8.11 9.23 2.68
C ALA A 7 -8.82 9.48 4.03
N ILE A 8 -9.11 10.75 4.35
CA ILE A 8 -9.81 11.16 5.57
C ILE A 8 -11.31 10.82 5.49
N LEU A 9 -11.92 10.89 4.33
CA LEU A 9 -13.36 10.56 4.17
C LEU A 9 -13.64 9.05 4.28
N LEU A 10 -12.73 8.18 3.81
CA LEU A 10 -12.86 6.73 4.03
C LEU A 10 -12.48 6.32 5.46
N LEU A 11 -11.50 6.99 6.06
CA LEU A 11 -11.12 6.80 7.47
C LEU A 11 -12.12 7.46 8.43
N GLY A 12 -12.79 8.52 8.02
CA GLY A 12 -13.81 9.21 8.81
C GLY A 12 -15.06 8.37 9.05
N TYR A 13 -15.41 7.48 8.13
CA TYR A 13 -16.52 6.54 8.35
C TYR A 13 -16.16 5.40 9.33
N CYS A 14 -14.88 5.05 9.43
CA CYS A 14 -14.39 4.12 10.47
C CYS A 14 -14.06 4.83 11.79
N ALA A 15 -13.75 6.13 11.78
CA ALA A 15 -13.40 6.92 12.96
C ALA A 15 -14.62 7.59 13.62
N GLY A 16 -15.81 7.54 13.00
CA GLY A 16 -17.07 7.99 13.59
C GLY A 16 -17.52 7.17 14.81
N MET A 17 -16.81 6.10 15.14
CA MET A 17 -16.83 5.49 16.46
C MET A 17 -15.77 6.17 17.33
N SER A 18 -16.04 7.43 17.72
CA SER A 18 -15.28 8.09 18.79
C SER A 18 -15.22 7.14 19.99
N THR A 19 -14.05 6.57 20.23
CA THR A 19 -13.78 5.89 21.48
C THR A 19 -13.83 6.97 22.57
N PRO A 20 -14.77 6.90 23.53
CA PRO A 20 -14.63 7.71 24.72
C PRO A 20 -13.31 7.35 25.35
N ALA A 21 -12.54 8.36 25.75
CA ALA A 21 -11.32 8.18 26.53
C ALA A 21 -11.64 7.32 27.76
N PHE A 22 -11.36 6.04 27.66
CA PHE A 22 -11.56 5.13 28.77
C PHE A 22 -10.43 5.33 29.76
N SER A 23 -10.77 5.94 30.89
CA SER A 23 -9.97 5.86 32.10
C SER A 23 -9.53 4.40 32.33
N GLN A 24 -8.23 4.16 32.26
CA GLN A 24 -7.63 2.84 32.51
C GLN A 24 -7.83 2.47 33.98
N LYS A 25 -8.93 1.80 34.30
CA LYS A 25 -8.97 0.98 35.49
C LYS A 25 -8.13 -0.25 35.22
N LYS A 26 -6.97 -0.36 35.89
CA LYS A 26 -6.14 -1.58 35.88
C LYS A 26 -6.91 -2.72 36.53
N ASP A 27 -7.78 -3.36 35.79
CA ASP A 27 -8.34 -4.63 36.21
C ASP A 27 -7.28 -5.73 35.99
N LYS A 28 -6.96 -6.43 37.07
CA LYS A 28 -6.00 -7.55 37.05
C LYS A 28 -6.44 -8.57 36.01
N LEU A 29 -5.64 -8.73 34.94
CA LEU A 29 -5.83 -9.76 33.93
C LEU A 29 -5.88 -11.12 34.61
N LYS A 30 -7.01 -11.80 34.61
CA LYS A 30 -7.11 -13.21 34.97
C LYS A 30 -6.38 -14.04 33.91
N LYS A 31 -5.25 -14.66 34.31
CA LYS A 31 -4.49 -15.60 33.49
C LYS A 31 -5.26 -16.91 33.38
N GLY A 32 -5.70 -17.25 32.17
CA GLY A 32 -6.26 -18.56 31.84
C GLY A 32 -6.60 -18.61 30.35
N PRO A 33 -6.54 -19.78 29.67
CA PRO A 33 -6.95 -19.90 28.28
C PRO A 33 -8.44 -19.58 28.18
N ASN A 34 -8.77 -18.50 27.51
CA ASN A 34 -10.15 -18.13 27.22
C ASN A 34 -10.54 -18.71 25.87
N ILE A 35 -11.48 -19.63 25.88
CA ILE A 35 -12.18 -20.13 24.69
C ILE A 35 -13.51 -19.37 24.63
N SER A 36 -13.74 -18.68 23.53
CA SER A 36 -14.96 -17.92 23.30
C SER A 36 -15.75 -18.57 22.17
N LEU A 37 -16.99 -18.96 22.47
CA LEU A 37 -17.98 -19.42 21.51
C LEU A 37 -19.06 -18.33 21.40
N ASN A 38 -18.94 -17.47 20.39
CA ASN A 38 -19.81 -16.31 20.23
C ASN A 38 -20.76 -16.45 19.04
N ILE A 39 -22.06 -16.52 19.33
CA ILE A 39 -23.11 -16.48 18.31
C ILE A 39 -23.57 -15.03 18.05
N SER A 40 -23.28 -14.11 18.95
CA SER A 40 -23.72 -12.70 18.90
C SER A 40 -22.61 -11.76 19.28
N ALA A 41 -22.63 -10.55 18.69
CA ALA A 41 -21.65 -9.47 18.93
C ALA A 41 -21.76 -8.85 20.36
N LYS A 42 -21.75 -9.69 21.40
CA LYS A 42 -21.73 -9.20 22.77
C LYS A 42 -20.32 -8.77 23.14
N LYS A 43 -20.16 -7.54 23.61
CA LYS A 43 -18.86 -6.97 24.04
C LYS A 43 -18.30 -7.83 25.17
N ASP A 44 -17.19 -8.51 24.90
CA ASP A 44 -16.49 -9.28 25.92
C ASP A 44 -15.72 -8.35 26.85
N SER A 45 -15.65 -8.71 28.12
CA SER A 45 -14.83 -8.01 29.10
C SER A 45 -13.36 -8.01 28.66
N VAL A 46 -12.55 -7.03 29.12
CA VAL A 46 -11.12 -6.82 28.83
C VAL A 46 -10.30 -8.10 29.11
N LYS A 47 -10.34 -9.06 28.20
CA LYS A 47 -9.65 -10.35 28.31
C LYS A 47 -8.96 -10.70 27.00
N THR A 48 -7.84 -11.38 27.11
CA THR A 48 -7.17 -12.01 25.96
C THR A 48 -7.86 -13.33 25.63
N THR A 49 -8.27 -13.49 24.40
CA THR A 49 -8.88 -14.72 23.86
C THR A 49 -7.81 -15.48 23.07
N TYR A 50 -7.69 -16.79 23.30
CA TYR A 50 -6.73 -17.64 22.59
C TYR A 50 -7.38 -18.47 21.50
N LEU A 51 -8.62 -18.87 21.70
CA LEU A 51 -9.43 -19.55 20.69
C LEU A 51 -10.81 -18.88 20.66
N ASN A 52 -11.20 -18.43 19.49
CA ASN A 52 -12.52 -17.86 19.25
C ASN A 52 -13.17 -18.54 18.06
N ILE A 53 -14.36 -19.06 18.26
CA ILE A 53 -15.19 -19.62 17.18
C ILE A 53 -16.55 -18.96 17.29
N GLY A 54 -17.04 -18.39 16.20
CA GLY A 54 -18.32 -17.69 16.26
C GLY A 54 -18.93 -17.34 14.91
N LEU A 55 -20.09 -16.72 14.95
CA LEU A 55 -20.74 -16.16 13.79
C LEU A 55 -20.35 -14.68 13.63
N LEU A 56 -20.69 -13.89 14.63
CA LEU A 56 -20.32 -12.48 14.77
C LEU A 56 -19.56 -12.33 16.08
N THR A 57 -18.34 -11.89 16.03
CA THR A 57 -17.49 -11.83 17.22
C THR A 57 -17.02 -10.42 17.49
N ASN A 58 -17.07 -10.04 18.77
CA ASN A 58 -16.48 -8.80 19.27
C ASN A 58 -15.69 -9.12 20.54
N ILE A 59 -14.38 -9.22 20.41
CA ILE A 59 -13.47 -9.56 21.51
C ILE A 59 -12.45 -8.43 21.72
N TYR A 60 -11.94 -8.32 22.94
CA TYR A 60 -10.98 -7.27 23.26
C TYR A 60 -9.62 -7.48 22.60
N GLN A 61 -9.03 -8.66 22.73
CA GLN A 61 -7.73 -9.01 22.17
C GLN A 61 -7.72 -10.49 21.75
N LEU A 62 -7.11 -10.79 20.62
CA LEU A 62 -6.89 -12.15 20.15
C LEU A 62 -5.39 -12.49 20.18
N LYS A 63 -5.03 -13.57 20.86
CA LYS A 63 -3.70 -14.20 20.80
C LYS A 63 -3.86 -15.68 20.49
N GLY A 64 -3.90 -16.04 19.22
CA GLY A 64 -4.11 -17.43 18.80
C GLY A 64 -4.99 -17.55 17.58
N ILE A 65 -6.09 -18.28 17.66
CA ILE A 65 -6.93 -18.62 16.50
C ILE A 65 -8.34 -18.04 16.68
N GLY A 66 -8.80 -17.28 15.70
CA GLY A 66 -10.17 -16.80 15.57
C GLY A 66 -10.78 -17.27 14.26
N ILE A 67 -11.89 -17.99 14.31
CA ILE A 67 -12.65 -18.45 13.14
C ILE A 67 -14.10 -17.96 13.29
N ASN A 68 -14.54 -17.15 12.34
CA ASN A 68 -15.84 -16.52 12.40
C ASN A 68 -16.57 -16.64 11.05
N ALA A 69 -17.80 -17.10 11.09
CA ALA A 69 -18.53 -17.35 9.84
C ALA A 69 -18.89 -16.05 9.11
N VAL A 70 -19.16 -14.95 9.82
CA VAL A 70 -19.50 -13.67 9.20
C VAL A 70 -18.39 -12.66 9.45
N SER A 71 -18.25 -12.15 10.66
CA SER A 71 -17.24 -11.14 10.93
C SER A 71 -16.59 -11.28 12.31
N SER A 72 -15.37 -10.82 12.40
CA SER A 72 -14.58 -10.78 13.62
C SER A 72 -14.10 -9.37 13.89
N VAL A 73 -14.45 -8.82 15.04
CA VAL A 73 -13.97 -7.55 15.54
C VAL A 73 -13.09 -7.80 16.75
N VAL A 74 -11.81 -7.48 16.64
CA VAL A 74 -10.84 -7.45 17.73
C VAL A 74 -10.59 -5.99 18.08
N GLN A 75 -11.01 -5.54 19.25
CA GLN A 75 -10.99 -4.12 19.62
C GLN A 75 -9.57 -3.55 19.76
N ASN A 76 -8.62 -4.35 20.21
CA ASN A 76 -7.23 -3.96 20.43
C ASN A 76 -6.31 -4.72 19.42
N ASP A 77 -5.42 -5.55 19.93
CA ASP A 77 -4.42 -6.24 19.10
C ASP A 77 -4.84 -7.67 18.76
N MET A 78 -4.51 -8.05 17.55
CA MET A 78 -4.61 -9.42 17.07
C MET A 78 -3.21 -9.98 16.85
N THR A 79 -2.96 -11.17 17.39
CA THR A 79 -1.73 -11.93 17.14
C THR A 79 -2.07 -13.39 16.88
N GLY A 80 -1.72 -13.92 15.72
CA GLY A 80 -2.00 -15.29 15.31
C GLY A 80 -2.80 -15.39 14.03
N PHE A 81 -3.90 -16.16 14.05
CA PHE A 81 -4.72 -16.44 12.87
C PHE A 81 -6.13 -15.91 13.08
N GLN A 82 -6.62 -15.14 12.13
CA GLN A 82 -8.00 -14.64 12.11
C GLN A 82 -8.61 -14.93 10.75
N ILE A 83 -9.71 -15.68 10.74
CA ILE A 83 -10.46 -16.04 9.53
C ILE A 83 -11.90 -15.59 9.71
N SER A 84 -12.43 -14.86 8.75
CA SER A 84 -13.81 -14.39 8.76
C SER A 84 -14.43 -14.49 7.37
N GLY A 85 -15.70 -14.91 7.31
CA GLY A 85 -16.40 -15.06 6.04
C GLY A 85 -16.58 -13.73 5.29
N LEU A 86 -16.81 -12.62 5.99
CA LEU A 86 -16.91 -11.30 5.36
C LEU A 86 -15.76 -10.37 5.77
N ALA A 87 -15.64 -10.05 7.06
CA ALA A 87 -14.66 -9.04 7.47
C ALA A 87 -13.89 -9.44 8.73
N SER A 88 -12.57 -9.23 8.68
CA SER A 88 -11.67 -9.28 9.83
C SER A 88 -11.25 -7.86 10.20
N ILE A 89 -11.66 -7.38 11.37
CA ILE A 89 -11.40 -6.01 11.83
C ILE A 89 -10.58 -6.07 13.12
N THR A 90 -9.46 -5.37 13.13
CA THR A 90 -8.60 -5.20 14.31
C THR A 90 -8.45 -3.71 14.61
N GLY A 91 -8.77 -3.28 15.81
CA GLY A 91 -8.78 -1.86 16.19
C GLY A 91 -7.39 -1.24 16.23
N CYS A 92 -6.38 -1.98 16.70
CA CYS A 92 -4.99 -1.50 16.76
C CYS A 92 -4.09 -2.28 15.79
N HIS A 93 -3.27 -3.20 16.31
CA HIS A 93 -2.29 -3.90 15.49
C HIS A 93 -2.72 -5.32 15.17
N ALA A 94 -2.56 -5.69 13.91
CA ALA A 94 -2.76 -7.04 13.43
C ALA A 94 -1.41 -7.69 13.13
N SER A 95 -1.10 -8.82 13.77
CA SER A 95 0.14 -9.55 13.56
C SER A 95 -0.13 -11.03 13.31
N GLY A 96 0.29 -11.54 12.16
CA GLY A 96 0.11 -12.92 11.76
C GLY A 96 -0.71 -13.05 10.47
N PHE A 97 -1.74 -13.87 10.46
CA PHE A 97 -2.53 -14.19 9.29
C PHE A 97 -3.96 -13.68 9.44
N GLN A 98 -4.42 -12.88 8.50
CA GLN A 98 -5.80 -12.45 8.39
C GLN A 98 -6.40 -12.85 7.06
N LEU A 99 -7.55 -13.54 7.10
CA LEU A 99 -8.37 -13.85 5.93
C LEU A 99 -9.78 -13.29 6.15
N GLY A 100 -10.17 -12.38 5.28
CA GLY A 100 -11.53 -11.85 5.23
C GLY A 100 -12.12 -12.05 3.84
N GLY A 101 -13.32 -12.61 3.74
CA GLY A 101 -13.94 -12.83 2.44
C GLY A 101 -14.14 -11.53 1.65
N ILE A 102 -14.44 -10.43 2.31
CA ILE A 102 -14.57 -9.11 1.70
C ILE A 102 -13.38 -8.21 2.10
N ALA A 103 -13.14 -8.02 3.39
CA ALA A 103 -12.15 -7.06 3.83
C ALA A 103 -11.37 -7.50 5.07
N ASN A 104 -10.10 -7.08 5.12
CA ASN A 104 -9.32 -7.04 6.35
C ASN A 104 -9.00 -5.59 6.69
N VAL A 105 -9.21 -5.20 7.93
CA VAL A 105 -8.94 -3.85 8.42
C VAL A 105 -8.11 -3.93 9.71
N ALA A 106 -6.96 -3.28 9.71
CA ALA A 106 -6.17 -3.01 10.90
C ALA A 106 -6.13 -1.49 11.13
N GLY A 107 -6.62 -1.00 12.25
CA GLY A 107 -6.62 0.42 12.59
C GLY A 107 -5.21 1.01 12.74
N GLY A 108 -4.24 0.21 13.19
CA GLY A 108 -2.84 0.56 13.26
C GLY A 108 -1.99 -0.17 12.21
N ASN A 109 -0.95 -0.89 12.69
CA ASN A 109 -0.06 -1.61 11.79
C ASN A 109 -0.57 -3.03 11.51
N ALA A 110 -0.38 -3.47 10.28
CA ALA A 110 -0.57 -4.86 9.88
C ALA A 110 0.79 -5.51 9.58
N ASN A 111 1.10 -6.61 10.26
CA ASN A 111 2.34 -7.36 10.09
C ASN A 111 2.02 -8.82 9.78
N GLY A 112 2.46 -9.33 8.65
CA GLY A 112 2.24 -10.71 8.26
C GLY A 112 1.49 -10.84 6.93
N ILE A 113 0.47 -11.69 6.89
CA ILE A 113 -0.26 -11.99 5.65
C ILE A 113 -1.72 -11.53 5.79
N MET A 114 -2.16 -10.71 4.87
CA MET A 114 -3.56 -10.28 4.76
C MET A 114 -4.12 -10.69 3.39
N LEU A 115 -5.15 -11.51 3.41
CA LEU A 115 -5.84 -11.97 2.21
C LEU A 115 -7.31 -11.55 2.27
N SER A 116 -7.80 -10.87 1.25
CA SER A 116 -9.21 -10.47 1.17
C SER A 116 -9.76 -10.53 -0.25
N GLY A 117 -11.05 -10.74 -0.37
CA GLY A 117 -11.73 -10.71 -1.66
C GLY A 117 -11.74 -9.31 -2.29
N LEU A 118 -11.91 -8.25 -1.51
CA LEU A 118 -11.95 -6.90 -2.04
C LEU A 118 -10.82 -6.01 -1.52
N MET A 119 -10.72 -5.78 -0.20
CA MET A 119 -9.82 -4.75 0.32
C MET A 119 -9.02 -5.18 1.55
N ASN A 120 -7.73 -4.83 1.56
CA ASN A 120 -6.91 -4.82 2.76
C ASN A 120 -6.60 -3.37 3.16
N VAL A 121 -6.84 -3.01 4.41
CA VAL A 121 -6.61 -1.67 4.94
C VAL A 121 -5.76 -1.75 6.21
N ALA A 122 -4.64 -1.04 6.22
CA ALA A 122 -3.85 -0.80 7.41
C ALA A 122 -3.77 0.72 7.65
N GLY A 123 -4.26 1.21 8.77
CA GLY A 123 -4.20 2.63 9.13
C GLY A 123 -2.78 3.17 9.30
N GLY A 124 -1.85 2.32 9.69
CA GLY A 124 -0.43 2.60 9.82
C GLY A 124 0.41 1.94 8.73
N LYS A 125 1.33 1.09 9.16
CA LYS A 125 2.24 0.33 8.27
C LYS A 125 1.61 -1.00 7.90
N ALA A 126 1.78 -1.40 6.67
CA ALA A 126 1.47 -2.73 6.17
C ALA A 126 2.78 -3.44 5.81
N ASN A 127 3.16 -4.44 6.59
CA ASN A 127 4.40 -5.20 6.40
C ASN A 127 4.08 -6.67 6.12
N GLY A 128 4.70 -7.24 5.10
CA GLY A 128 4.55 -8.64 4.74
C GLY A 128 3.86 -8.83 3.39
N ILE A 129 2.92 -9.76 3.30
CA ILE A 129 2.22 -10.10 2.07
C ILE A 129 0.77 -9.63 2.17
N GLN A 130 0.33 -8.86 1.19
CA GLN A 130 -1.05 -8.42 1.08
C GLN A 130 -1.60 -8.77 -0.29
N PHE A 131 -2.74 -9.42 -0.29
CA PHE A 131 -3.46 -9.77 -1.51
C PHE A 131 -4.92 -9.35 -1.37
N SER A 132 -5.44 -8.64 -2.36
CA SER A 132 -6.84 -8.20 -2.40
C SER A 132 -7.36 -8.11 -3.83
N GLY A 133 -8.63 -8.39 -4.01
CA GLY A 133 -9.26 -8.36 -5.34
C GLY A 133 -9.42 -6.95 -5.92
N LEU A 134 -9.65 -5.94 -5.09
CA LEU A 134 -9.70 -4.54 -5.55
C LEU A 134 -8.43 -3.78 -5.17
N GLY A 135 -8.10 -3.71 -3.89
CA GLY A 135 -6.98 -2.87 -3.54
C GLY A 135 -6.49 -2.97 -2.11
N THR A 136 -5.27 -2.51 -1.93
CA THR A 136 -4.60 -2.45 -0.64
C THR A 136 -4.29 -1.01 -0.27
N LEU A 137 -4.66 -0.61 0.94
CA LEU A 137 -4.32 0.69 1.51
C LEU A 137 -3.40 0.53 2.72
N ALA A 138 -2.26 1.22 2.68
CA ALA A 138 -1.41 1.44 3.84
C ALA A 138 -1.38 2.95 4.14
N GLY A 139 -1.79 3.36 5.32
CA GLY A 139 -1.84 4.77 5.72
C GLY A 139 -0.47 5.44 5.70
N THR A 140 0.60 4.69 5.96
CA THR A 140 1.95 5.24 5.95
C THR A 140 2.91 4.46 5.03
N ILE A 141 3.25 3.24 5.37
CA ILE A 141 4.26 2.45 4.65
C ILE A 141 3.67 1.11 4.24
N SER A 142 3.78 0.77 2.97
CA SER A 142 3.62 -0.60 2.49
C SER A 142 4.98 -1.23 2.28
N ARG A 143 5.26 -2.37 2.95
CA ARG A 143 6.55 -3.07 2.84
C ARG A 143 6.33 -4.55 2.59
N GLY A 144 7.05 -5.11 1.63
CA GLY A 144 6.98 -6.52 1.25
C GLY A 144 6.34 -6.71 -0.11
N VAL A 145 5.39 -7.62 -0.21
CA VAL A 145 4.67 -7.90 -1.45
C VAL A 145 3.22 -7.46 -1.32
N THR A 146 2.79 -6.57 -2.21
CA THR A 146 1.43 -6.04 -2.21
C THR A 146 0.81 -6.26 -3.58
N ILE A 147 -0.27 -7.02 -3.63
CA ILE A 147 -0.99 -7.33 -4.87
C ILE A 147 -2.45 -6.89 -4.70
N GLY A 148 -2.85 -5.92 -5.49
CA GLY A 148 -4.23 -5.44 -5.57
C GLY A 148 -4.77 -5.59 -6.98
N GLY A 149 -5.99 -6.09 -7.13
CA GLY A 149 -6.59 -6.27 -8.44
C GLY A 149 -6.72 -4.97 -9.23
N LEU A 150 -7.04 -3.85 -8.57
CA LEU A 150 -7.09 -2.55 -9.22
C LEU A 150 -5.97 -1.62 -8.76
N MET A 151 -5.83 -1.39 -7.45
CA MET A 151 -4.87 -0.38 -6.99
C MET A 151 -4.21 -0.71 -5.66
N ASN A 152 -2.96 -0.25 -5.51
CA ASN A 152 -2.26 -0.22 -4.24
C ASN A 152 -1.91 1.22 -3.87
N LEU A 153 -2.20 1.61 -2.64
CA LEU A 153 -1.92 2.94 -2.11
C LEU A 153 -1.06 2.86 -0.84
N ALA A 154 0.08 3.51 -0.86
CA ALA A 154 0.90 3.77 0.32
C ALA A 154 0.93 5.28 0.59
N GLY A 155 0.46 5.73 1.74
CA GLY A 155 0.37 7.15 2.08
C GLY A 155 1.72 7.89 2.07
N ASN A 156 2.81 7.20 2.43
CA ASN A 156 4.15 7.74 2.36
C ASN A 156 5.06 6.90 1.48
N LYS A 157 5.41 5.68 1.90
CA LYS A 157 6.44 4.88 1.24
C LYS A 157 5.93 3.51 0.81
N ALA A 158 6.27 3.12 -0.40
CA ALA A 158 6.13 1.78 -0.91
C ALA A 158 7.52 1.12 -0.98
N GLN A 159 7.69 -0.04 -0.35
CA GLN A 159 8.96 -0.76 -0.27
C GLN A 159 8.78 -2.24 -0.62
N GLY A 160 9.51 -2.73 -1.60
CA GLY A 160 9.41 -4.11 -2.08
C GLY A 160 8.68 -4.20 -3.42
N VAL A 161 7.76 -5.14 -3.56
CA VAL A 161 7.05 -5.39 -4.82
C VAL A 161 5.60 -4.98 -4.70
N GLN A 162 5.14 -4.15 -5.63
CA GLN A 162 3.74 -3.77 -5.77
C GLN A 162 3.22 -4.14 -7.14
N ILE A 163 2.10 -4.83 -7.20
CA ILE A 163 1.43 -5.22 -8.44
C ILE A 163 -0.03 -4.80 -8.36
N ALA A 164 -0.48 -4.05 -9.34
CA ALA A 164 -1.88 -3.62 -9.46
C ALA A 164 -2.36 -3.67 -10.90
N GLY A 165 -3.63 -4.00 -11.10
CA GLY A 165 -4.23 -4.01 -12.43
C GLY A 165 -4.36 -2.61 -13.05
N LEU A 166 -4.54 -1.57 -12.25
CA LEU A 166 -4.58 -0.19 -12.74
C LEU A 166 -3.38 0.63 -12.24
N ALA A 167 -3.25 0.82 -10.92
CA ALA A 167 -2.29 1.78 -10.42
C ALA A 167 -1.61 1.39 -9.11
N ASN A 168 -0.30 1.68 -9.00
CA ASN A 168 0.41 1.74 -7.74
C ASN A 168 0.77 3.18 -7.41
N ILE A 169 0.43 3.64 -6.21
CA ILE A 169 0.64 5.03 -5.78
C ILE A 169 1.39 5.07 -4.45
N ALA A 170 2.52 5.75 -4.44
CA ALA A 170 3.27 6.07 -3.24
C ALA A 170 3.26 7.59 -3.01
N GLY A 171 2.76 8.04 -1.88
CA GLY A 171 2.61 9.46 -1.54
C GLY A 171 3.92 10.22 -1.35
N LYS A 172 5.05 9.51 -1.16
CA LYS A 172 6.38 10.09 -1.14
C LYS A 172 7.35 9.27 -1.99
N SER A 173 7.76 8.11 -1.52
CA SER A 173 8.81 7.36 -2.19
C SER A 173 8.43 5.92 -2.47
N GLN A 174 8.91 5.43 -3.58
CA GLN A 174 8.87 4.04 -3.95
C GLN A 174 10.28 3.47 -3.97
N ASN A 175 10.50 2.36 -3.24
CA ASN A 175 11.76 1.63 -3.20
C ASN A 175 11.49 0.17 -3.58
N GLY A 176 11.97 -0.27 -4.72
CA GLY A 176 11.74 -1.61 -5.26
C GLY A 176 11.02 -1.59 -6.59
N VAL A 177 10.10 -2.51 -6.81
CA VAL A 177 9.44 -2.70 -8.11
C VAL A 177 7.95 -2.40 -8.01
N ALA A 178 7.43 -1.56 -8.90
CA ALA A 178 5.99 -1.39 -9.10
C ALA A 178 5.59 -1.76 -10.53
N ILE A 179 4.62 -2.64 -10.62
CA ILE A 179 4.01 -3.07 -11.87
C ILE A 179 2.54 -2.66 -11.84
N GLY A 180 2.18 -1.68 -12.64
CA GLY A 180 0.81 -1.16 -12.78
C GLY A 180 0.29 -1.40 -14.18
N GLY A 181 -0.92 -1.90 -14.32
CA GLY A 181 -1.51 -2.08 -15.64
C GLY A 181 -1.61 -0.76 -16.42
N LEU A 182 -1.98 0.34 -15.76
CA LEU A 182 -2.02 1.64 -16.41
C LEU A 182 -0.89 2.56 -15.96
N MET A 183 -0.71 2.73 -14.64
CA MET A 183 0.24 3.73 -14.15
C MET A 183 0.92 3.37 -12.83
N ASN A 184 2.12 3.91 -12.63
CA ASN A 184 2.77 3.95 -11.33
C ASN A 184 3.15 5.39 -10.98
N VAL A 185 2.88 5.79 -9.74
CA VAL A 185 3.16 7.15 -9.26
C VAL A 185 3.95 7.10 -7.96
N SER A 186 5.09 7.77 -7.94
CA SER A 186 5.80 8.14 -6.72
C SER A 186 5.91 9.67 -6.63
N ALA A 187 5.35 10.27 -5.58
CA ALA A 187 5.23 11.73 -5.55
C ALA A 187 6.56 12.47 -5.38
N GLU A 188 7.57 11.86 -4.72
CA GLU A 188 8.86 12.50 -4.50
C GLU A 188 10.03 11.71 -5.10
N LYS A 189 10.16 10.41 -4.75
CA LYS A 189 11.35 9.62 -5.13
C LYS A 189 11.02 8.23 -5.63
N LEU A 190 11.71 7.83 -6.66
CA LEU A 190 11.77 6.44 -7.13
C LEU A 190 13.18 5.90 -6.93
N ASN A 191 13.30 4.76 -6.23
CA ASN A 191 14.51 3.95 -6.19
C ASN A 191 14.15 2.52 -6.62
N GLY A 192 14.45 2.14 -7.85
CA GLY A 192 14.11 0.82 -8.37
C GLY A 192 13.46 0.87 -9.74
N ALA A 193 12.38 0.12 -9.94
CA ALA A 193 11.75 0.02 -11.24
C ALA A 193 10.24 0.31 -11.21
N GLN A 194 9.76 1.00 -12.22
CA GLN A 194 8.35 1.17 -12.52
C GLN A 194 8.05 0.63 -13.91
N VAL A 195 7.07 -0.24 -14.02
CA VAL A 195 6.62 -0.80 -15.28
C VAL A 195 5.11 -0.59 -15.40
N SER A 196 4.66 0.01 -16.48
CA SER A 196 3.25 0.26 -16.74
C SER A 196 2.92 0.27 -18.24
N THR A 197 1.65 0.16 -18.58
CA THR A 197 1.24 0.33 -19.98
C THR A 197 1.19 1.80 -20.39
N LEU A 198 0.64 2.69 -19.56
CA LEU A 198 0.51 4.08 -19.98
C LEU A 198 1.64 4.96 -19.44
N LEU A 199 1.70 5.18 -18.12
CA LEU A 199 2.55 6.21 -17.55
C LEU A 199 3.26 5.75 -16.26
N ASN A 200 4.54 6.08 -16.16
CA ASN A 200 5.26 6.07 -14.90
C ASN A 200 5.65 7.51 -14.51
N ILE A 201 5.35 7.90 -13.29
CA ILE A 201 5.57 9.26 -12.80
C ILE A 201 6.40 9.23 -11.53
N SER A 202 7.50 9.98 -11.53
CA SER A 202 8.26 10.33 -10.33
C SER A 202 8.32 11.84 -10.18
N GLY A 203 7.68 12.38 -9.16
CA GLY A 203 7.60 13.83 -8.92
C GLY A 203 8.91 14.48 -8.43
N GLY A 204 9.97 13.71 -8.24
CA GLY A 204 11.29 14.20 -7.85
C GLY A 204 12.40 13.37 -8.48
N GLU A 205 13.28 12.81 -7.65
CA GLU A 205 14.41 12.02 -8.12
C GLU A 205 13.97 10.60 -8.52
N ALA A 206 14.30 10.18 -9.74
CA ALA A 206 14.08 8.82 -10.20
C ALA A 206 15.44 8.12 -10.37
N LYS A 207 15.75 7.16 -9.48
CA LYS A 207 16.93 6.28 -9.57
C LYS A 207 16.50 4.89 -9.98
N GLY A 208 16.95 4.44 -11.16
CA GLY A 208 16.65 3.10 -11.67
C GLY A 208 15.99 3.11 -13.03
N ALA A 209 14.90 2.35 -13.21
CA ALA A 209 14.29 2.16 -14.50
C ALA A 209 12.79 2.53 -14.51
N GLN A 210 12.36 3.21 -15.55
CA GLN A 210 10.96 3.43 -15.86
C GLN A 210 10.67 2.89 -17.26
N VAL A 211 9.70 1.99 -17.37
CA VAL A 211 9.31 1.35 -18.64
C VAL A 211 7.81 1.52 -18.82
N SER A 212 7.40 2.10 -19.94
CA SER A 212 5.99 2.29 -20.29
C SER A 212 5.76 2.27 -21.78
N ALA A 213 4.52 2.07 -22.22
CA ALA A 213 4.23 2.22 -23.63
C ALA A 213 4.05 3.69 -24.04
N ILE A 214 3.39 4.53 -23.24
CA ILE A 214 3.15 5.92 -23.63
C ILE A 214 4.28 6.82 -23.13
N GLY A 215 4.50 6.89 -21.83
CA GLY A 215 5.50 7.86 -21.35
C GLY A 215 6.01 7.62 -19.94
N ASN A 216 7.24 8.07 -19.73
CA ASN A 216 7.85 8.13 -18.41
C ASN A 216 8.15 9.59 -18.07
N VAL A 217 7.78 10.00 -16.86
CA VAL A 217 8.02 11.35 -16.37
C VAL A 217 8.83 11.28 -15.07
N GLY A 218 9.94 11.99 -15.04
CA GLY A 218 10.74 12.19 -13.84
C GLY A 218 11.24 13.63 -13.77
N VAL A 219 11.53 14.14 -12.59
CA VAL A 219 12.17 15.46 -12.49
C VAL A 219 13.67 15.30 -12.71
N ASN A 220 14.37 14.63 -11.79
CA ASN A 220 15.78 14.30 -11.97
C ASN A 220 15.91 12.79 -12.17
N VAL A 221 16.34 12.39 -13.35
CA VAL A 221 16.43 10.99 -13.73
C VAL A 221 17.86 10.52 -13.71
N ASN A 222 18.16 9.54 -12.88
CA ASN A 222 19.47 8.88 -12.82
C ASN A 222 19.25 7.38 -13.09
N GLY A 223 19.34 7.01 -14.35
CA GLY A 223 19.06 5.64 -14.78
C GLY A 223 18.48 5.55 -16.17
N MET A 224 17.42 4.78 -16.35
CA MET A 224 16.88 4.47 -17.67
C MET A 224 15.40 4.78 -17.78
N GLN A 225 14.99 5.39 -18.89
CA GLN A 225 13.61 5.55 -19.28
C GLN A 225 13.38 4.95 -20.67
N PHE A 226 12.45 4.01 -20.76
CA PHE A 226 12.04 3.37 -22.01
C PHE A 226 10.56 3.59 -22.25
N SER A 227 10.20 4.11 -23.40
CA SER A 227 8.81 4.27 -23.79
C SER A 227 8.63 4.14 -25.30
N ALA A 228 7.40 3.83 -25.76
CA ALA A 228 7.15 3.87 -27.17
C ALA A 228 6.94 5.29 -27.70
N ILE A 229 6.42 6.23 -26.87
CA ILE A 229 6.11 7.58 -27.33
C ILE A 229 7.07 8.60 -26.75
N SER A 230 7.08 8.81 -25.42
CA SER A 230 7.86 9.93 -24.87
C SER A 230 8.49 9.65 -23.49
N ASN A 231 9.70 10.17 -23.29
CA ASN A 231 10.30 10.27 -21.96
C ASN A 231 10.58 11.72 -21.62
N ILE A 232 10.26 12.12 -20.40
CA ILE A 232 10.39 13.49 -19.92
C ILE A 232 11.22 13.51 -18.65
N ALA A 233 12.33 14.23 -18.67
CA ALA A 233 13.11 14.62 -17.49
C ALA A 233 12.96 16.13 -17.31
N ALA A 234 12.07 16.56 -16.42
CA ALA A 234 11.76 17.98 -16.20
C ALA A 234 12.92 18.77 -15.54
N GLY A 235 13.97 18.12 -15.14
CA GLY A 235 15.22 18.69 -14.65
C GLY A 235 16.41 18.06 -15.38
N GLU A 236 17.19 17.26 -14.68
CA GLU A 236 18.42 16.65 -15.20
C GLU A 236 18.24 15.17 -15.53
N ILE A 237 18.80 14.74 -16.65
CA ILE A 237 18.95 13.32 -16.99
C ILE A 237 20.40 12.90 -16.91
N ARG A 238 20.67 11.77 -16.22
CA ARG A 238 21.92 11.01 -16.24
C ARG A 238 21.60 9.57 -16.56
N GLY A 239 22.12 9.04 -17.65
CA GLY A 239 21.90 7.66 -18.07
C GLY A 239 21.30 7.52 -19.44
N LEU A 240 20.17 6.83 -19.61
CA LEU A 240 19.61 6.47 -20.92
C LEU A 240 18.15 6.84 -21.04
N GLN A 241 17.78 7.56 -22.09
CA GLN A 241 16.40 7.70 -22.55
C GLN A 241 16.26 7.08 -23.93
N LEU A 242 15.34 6.15 -24.07
CA LEU A 242 15.00 5.52 -25.34
C LEU A 242 13.50 5.60 -25.57
N CYS A 243 13.08 6.19 -26.69
CA CYS A 243 11.68 6.23 -27.07
C CYS A 243 11.46 6.19 -28.58
N GLY A 244 10.21 5.91 -28.97
CA GLY A 244 9.85 5.90 -30.40
C GLY A 244 9.66 7.30 -30.98
N ALA A 245 9.25 8.30 -30.21
CA ALA A 245 9.03 9.63 -30.74
C ALA A 245 9.93 10.71 -30.11
N VAL A 246 9.68 11.09 -28.83
CA VAL A 246 10.31 12.32 -28.29
C VAL A 246 10.91 12.10 -26.91
N ASN A 247 12.20 12.38 -26.73
CA ASN A 247 12.80 12.57 -25.42
C ASN A 247 12.92 14.07 -25.12
N ILE A 248 12.55 14.47 -23.91
CA ILE A 248 12.66 15.85 -23.43
C ILE A 248 13.46 15.86 -22.15
N ALA A 249 14.48 16.68 -22.09
CA ALA A 249 15.22 16.98 -20.87
C ALA A 249 15.50 18.48 -20.77
N VAL A 250 15.44 19.04 -19.56
CA VAL A 250 15.90 20.41 -19.35
C VAL A 250 17.41 20.46 -19.38
N LYS A 251 18.09 19.49 -18.74
CA LYS A 251 19.55 19.39 -18.73
C LYS A 251 19.97 17.94 -18.95
N THR A 252 20.93 17.73 -19.83
CA THR A 252 21.51 16.41 -20.10
C THR A 252 22.95 16.38 -19.60
N GLU A 253 23.26 15.46 -18.69
CA GLU A 253 24.59 15.30 -18.13
C GLU A 253 25.00 13.83 -18.12
N ASN A 254 26.03 13.48 -18.92
CA ASN A 254 26.50 12.10 -19.09
C ASN A 254 25.35 11.13 -19.45
N ALA A 255 24.51 11.51 -20.41
CA ALA A 255 23.36 10.72 -20.81
C ALA A 255 23.33 10.50 -22.32
N LEU A 256 22.71 9.38 -22.70
CA LEU A 256 22.40 9.02 -24.08
C LEU A 256 20.89 9.15 -24.31
N GLN A 257 20.51 9.84 -25.37
CA GLN A 257 19.12 10.00 -25.75
C GLN A 257 18.91 9.50 -27.17
N PHE A 258 18.05 8.49 -27.35
CA PHE A 258 17.66 7.97 -28.64
C PHE A 258 16.14 8.10 -28.81
N SER A 259 15.73 8.70 -29.92
CA SER A 259 14.33 8.84 -30.30
C SER A 259 14.14 8.69 -31.78
N GLY A 260 12.95 8.26 -32.18
CA GLY A 260 12.64 8.12 -33.60
C GLY A 260 12.36 9.47 -34.32
N LEU A 261 11.97 10.51 -33.58
CA LEU A 261 11.67 11.83 -34.16
C LEU A 261 12.63 12.93 -33.65
N THR A 262 12.66 13.16 -32.34
CA THR A 262 13.47 14.27 -31.81
C THR A 262 13.91 14.09 -30.38
N ASN A 263 15.12 14.55 -30.05
CA ASN A 263 15.59 14.75 -28.71
C ASN A 263 15.67 16.25 -28.42
N VAL A 264 15.01 16.70 -27.35
CA VAL A 264 14.99 18.10 -26.95
C VAL A 264 15.76 18.28 -25.66
N CYS A 265 16.79 19.11 -25.68
CA CYS A 265 17.49 19.58 -24.49
C CYS A 265 17.45 21.11 -24.44
N GLN A 266 16.80 21.69 -23.42
CA GLN A 266 16.63 23.15 -23.32
C GLN A 266 17.88 23.87 -22.79
N GLY A 267 18.73 23.19 -22.06
CA GLY A 267 19.90 23.78 -21.41
C GLY A 267 21.21 23.10 -21.79
N LYS A 268 22.03 22.80 -20.78
CA LYS A 268 23.37 22.26 -21.02
C LYS A 268 23.30 20.81 -21.48
N LEU A 269 23.90 20.53 -22.62
CA LEU A 269 24.04 19.19 -23.17
C LEU A 269 25.48 18.68 -22.92
N ARG A 270 25.59 17.60 -22.14
CA ARG A 270 26.81 16.79 -22.01
C ARG A 270 26.40 15.32 -22.21
N GLY A 271 26.63 14.80 -23.39
CA GLY A 271 26.24 13.44 -23.80
C GLY A 271 25.89 13.40 -25.28
N VAL A 272 25.31 12.31 -25.72
CA VAL A 272 24.86 12.08 -27.11
C VAL A 272 23.39 11.76 -27.15
#